data_d9e2130cc70a90382a31c77da95e0b37
#
_entry.id   d9e2130cc70a90382a31c77da95e0b37
#
_cell.length_a   1.000
_cell.length_b   1.000
_cell.length_c   1.000
_cell.angle_alpha   90.00
_cell.angle_beta   90.00
_cell.angle_gamma   90.00
#
_symmetry.space_group_name_H-M   'P 1'
#
loop_
_entity.id
_entity.type
_entity.pdbx_description
1 polymer ?
#
loop_
_entity_poly.entity_id
_entity_poly.type
_entity_poly.pdbx_seq_one_letter_code
_entity_poly.pdbx_strand_id
1 'polypeptide(L)'
;IGVGAHQAHLLDSNLTSALACAECHTVPASFADPAHIDGDGKAELIWGSVAKTGGAAPQFDDQTGGCAGTYCHSGGKFGTNPVPVWTEVGTDQAACGTCHELPPSTATGHPAILDGVSCITCHRTVVDADLAIIDKSLHMNGTTEATCATCHTLPPSGDHPQEPTQCSLCHSNVIDANFEF
;
A
#
# COMPACT_ATOMS: atom_id res chain seq x y z
N ILE A 1 21.61 -6.94 12.92
CA ILE A 1 20.56 -6.50 11.98
C ILE A 1 21.19 -5.44 11.08
N GLY A 2 22.03 -5.81 10.17
CA GLY A 2 22.77 -4.86 9.35
C GLY A 2 22.86 -5.25 7.87
N VAL A 3 22.23 -6.36 7.48
CA VAL A 3 22.31 -6.85 6.11
C VAL A 3 21.06 -6.42 5.34
N GLY A 4 21.28 -5.84 4.16
CA GLY A 4 20.22 -5.47 3.24
C GLY A 4 19.22 -4.45 3.82
N ALA A 5 17.99 -4.54 3.42
CA ALA A 5 16.95 -3.56 3.71
C ALA A 5 16.33 -3.66 5.13
N HIS A 6 16.93 -4.38 6.07
CA HIS A 6 16.40 -4.48 7.44
C HIS A 6 16.15 -3.10 8.07
N GLN A 7 17.13 -2.18 7.98
CA GLN A 7 16.96 -0.85 8.58
C GLN A 7 15.84 -0.06 7.90
N ALA A 8 15.67 -0.19 6.59
CA ALA A 8 14.61 0.47 5.85
C ALA A 8 13.20 0.01 6.27
N HIS A 9 13.09 -1.22 6.79
CA HIS A 9 11.81 -1.78 7.25
C HIS A 9 11.59 -1.65 8.77
N LEU A 10 12.65 -1.71 9.55
CA LEU A 10 12.57 -1.68 11.01
C LEU A 10 12.60 -0.28 11.62
N LEU A 11 12.85 0.75 10.83
CA LEU A 11 12.80 2.14 11.24
C LEU A 11 11.64 2.87 10.59
N ASP A 12 11.10 3.86 11.30
CA ASP A 12 10.14 4.78 10.70
C ASP A 12 10.77 5.51 9.51
N SER A 13 10.05 5.52 8.41
CA SER A 13 10.41 6.25 7.19
C SER A 13 9.41 7.37 6.90
N ASN A 14 9.62 8.11 5.82
CA ASN A 14 8.64 9.07 5.33
C ASN A 14 7.38 8.38 4.75
N LEU A 15 7.47 7.09 4.41
CA LEU A 15 6.41 6.34 3.75
C LEU A 15 5.62 5.46 4.72
N THR A 16 6.31 4.86 5.70
CA THR A 16 5.75 3.81 6.55
C THR A 16 6.19 3.95 7.98
N SER A 17 5.39 3.44 8.90
CA SER A 17 5.85 3.10 10.25
C SER A 17 6.74 1.85 10.21
N ALA A 18 7.58 1.69 11.25
CA ALA A 18 8.42 0.51 11.41
C ALA A 18 7.61 -0.78 11.40
N LEU A 19 8.10 -1.78 10.66
CA LEU A 19 7.51 -3.11 10.63
C LEU A 19 8.07 -3.99 11.75
N ALA A 20 7.25 -4.87 12.28
CA ALA A 20 7.71 -5.87 13.25
C ALA A 20 8.49 -7.00 12.56
N CYS A 21 9.48 -7.58 13.25
CA CYS A 21 10.24 -8.72 12.74
C CYS A 21 9.34 -9.88 12.28
N ALA A 22 8.21 -10.07 12.99
CA ALA A 22 7.23 -11.12 12.70
C ALA A 22 6.46 -10.92 11.37
N GLU A 23 6.61 -9.78 10.69
CA GLU A 23 6.04 -9.60 9.36
C GLU A 23 6.80 -10.37 8.27
N CYS A 24 8.06 -10.76 8.55
CA CYS A 24 8.88 -11.49 7.59
C CYS A 24 9.49 -12.76 8.15
N HIS A 25 9.59 -12.90 9.47
CA HIS A 25 10.29 -14.02 10.12
C HIS A 25 9.52 -14.61 11.27
N THR A 26 9.72 -15.90 11.52
CA THR A 26 9.43 -16.46 12.84
C THR A 26 10.41 -15.85 13.84
N VAL A 27 9.90 -15.14 14.84
CA VAL A 27 10.74 -14.58 15.89
C VAL A 27 11.05 -15.68 16.90
N PRO A 28 12.33 -16.10 17.05
CA PRO A 28 12.68 -17.16 17.97
C PRO A 28 12.45 -16.73 19.41
N ALA A 29 11.98 -17.65 20.25
CA ALA A 29 11.73 -17.40 21.67
C ALA A 29 13.03 -17.17 22.47
N SER A 30 14.14 -17.72 22.00
CA SER A 30 15.47 -17.56 22.59
C SER A 30 16.56 -17.82 21.54
N PHE A 31 17.80 -17.44 21.87
CA PHE A 31 18.96 -17.73 21.02
C PHE A 31 19.15 -19.25 20.81
N ALA A 32 18.79 -20.05 21.77
CA ALA A 32 18.91 -21.51 21.70
C ALA A 32 17.69 -22.21 21.06
N ASP A 33 16.75 -21.44 20.50
CA ASP A 33 15.63 -22.01 19.76
C ASP A 33 16.15 -22.79 18.55
N PRO A 34 15.77 -24.08 18.39
CA PRO A 34 16.23 -24.89 17.26
C PRO A 34 15.90 -24.32 15.88
N ALA A 35 14.85 -23.50 15.79
CA ALA A 35 14.47 -22.81 14.57
C ALA A 35 15.24 -21.50 14.33
N HIS A 36 16.13 -21.08 15.25
CA HIS A 36 16.90 -19.85 15.10
C HIS A 36 18.14 -20.04 14.21
N ILE A 37 18.82 -21.17 14.35
CA ILE A 37 20.01 -21.52 13.55
C ILE A 37 19.91 -23.00 13.20
N ASP A 38 19.39 -23.30 12.03
CA ASP A 38 19.23 -24.69 11.56
C ASP A 38 20.41 -25.17 10.69
N GLY A 39 21.32 -24.24 10.31
CA GLY A 39 22.56 -24.56 9.62
C GLY A 39 22.51 -24.52 8.10
N ASP A 40 21.38 -24.17 7.51
CA ASP A 40 21.26 -24.04 6.04
C ASP A 40 21.75 -22.68 5.52
N GLY A 41 22.00 -21.72 6.42
CA GLY A 41 22.52 -20.38 6.11
C GLY A 41 21.52 -19.45 5.47
N LYS A 42 20.22 -19.79 5.50
CA LYS A 42 19.12 -18.97 5.00
C LYS A 42 18.25 -18.49 6.15
N ALA A 43 17.48 -17.46 5.90
CA ALA A 43 16.46 -17.00 6.83
C ALA A 43 15.08 -17.49 6.36
N GLU A 44 14.34 -18.12 7.26
CA GLU A 44 12.97 -18.57 7.01
C GLU A 44 12.06 -17.36 6.88
N LEU A 45 11.42 -17.23 5.73
CA LEU A 45 10.46 -16.17 5.48
C LEU A 45 9.03 -16.68 5.70
N ILE A 46 8.37 -16.08 6.68
CA ILE A 46 6.96 -16.27 6.96
C ILE A 46 6.28 -14.91 6.85
N TRP A 47 5.45 -14.78 5.82
CA TRP A 47 4.81 -13.51 5.55
C TRP A 47 3.65 -13.25 6.50
N GLY A 48 3.69 -12.08 7.14
CA GLY A 48 2.66 -11.57 8.05
C GLY A 48 1.44 -11.00 7.34
N SER A 49 0.57 -10.37 8.10
CA SER A 49 -0.70 -9.85 7.62
C SER A 49 -0.54 -8.63 6.72
N VAL A 50 0.40 -7.74 7.03
CA VAL A 50 0.65 -6.51 6.25
C VAL A 50 1.13 -6.88 4.84
N ALA A 51 2.09 -7.80 4.74
CA ALA A 51 2.60 -8.25 3.44
C ALA A 51 1.53 -8.91 2.56
N LYS A 52 0.51 -9.53 3.16
CA LYS A 52 -0.59 -10.24 2.49
C LYS A 52 -1.87 -9.43 2.34
N THR A 53 -1.88 -8.18 2.75
CA THR A 53 -3.05 -7.30 2.64
C THR A 53 -3.60 -7.31 1.20
N GLY A 54 -4.92 -7.24 1.07
CA GLY A 54 -5.58 -7.22 -0.23
C GLY A 54 -5.45 -8.49 -1.07
N GLY A 55 -5.05 -9.62 -0.46
CA GLY A 55 -4.84 -10.88 -1.18
C GLY A 55 -3.48 -10.98 -1.87
N ALA A 56 -2.53 -10.12 -1.51
CA ALA A 56 -1.16 -10.17 -2.01
C ALA A 56 -0.50 -11.54 -1.73
N ALA A 57 0.32 -12.01 -2.66
CA ALA A 57 1.03 -13.28 -2.61
C ALA A 57 2.56 -13.06 -2.58
N PRO A 58 3.11 -12.74 -1.41
CA PRO A 58 4.52 -12.40 -1.26
C PRO A 58 5.45 -13.52 -1.69
N GLN A 59 6.52 -13.14 -2.37
CA GLN A 59 7.60 -14.03 -2.79
C GLN A 59 8.95 -13.35 -2.59
N PHE A 60 9.95 -14.13 -2.26
CA PHE A 60 11.35 -13.71 -2.23
C PHE A 60 12.17 -14.65 -3.10
N ASP A 61 12.93 -14.08 -4.00
CA ASP A 61 13.87 -14.82 -4.84
C ASP A 61 15.26 -14.72 -4.24
N ASP A 62 15.77 -15.80 -3.69
CA ASP A 62 17.08 -15.88 -3.05
C ASP A 62 18.27 -15.77 -4.02
N GLN A 63 18.03 -15.92 -5.32
CA GLN A 63 19.06 -15.78 -6.34
C GLN A 63 19.28 -14.31 -6.72
N THR A 64 18.21 -13.54 -6.80
CA THR A 64 18.24 -12.12 -7.18
C THR A 64 18.16 -11.19 -5.98
N GLY A 65 17.66 -11.68 -4.84
CA GLY A 65 17.32 -10.86 -3.68
C GLY A 65 16.04 -10.05 -3.87
N GLY A 66 15.24 -10.38 -4.89
CA GLY A 66 14.02 -9.64 -5.24
C GLY A 66 12.84 -9.98 -4.35
N CYS A 67 12.13 -8.96 -3.85
CA CYS A 67 10.86 -9.10 -3.14
C CYS A 67 9.71 -8.75 -4.09
N ALA A 68 8.86 -9.73 -4.39
CA ALA A 68 7.71 -9.55 -5.28
C ALA A 68 6.41 -9.89 -4.58
N GLY A 69 5.28 -9.41 -5.11
CA GLY A 69 3.94 -9.82 -4.71
C GLY A 69 3.55 -9.47 -3.28
N THR A 70 4.33 -8.69 -2.54
CA THR A 70 3.88 -8.14 -1.26
C THR A 70 2.91 -6.98 -1.52
N TYR A 71 2.01 -6.71 -0.59
CA TYR A 71 1.11 -5.56 -0.69
C TYR A 71 1.88 -4.25 -0.96
N CYS A 72 2.96 -4.02 -0.22
CA CYS A 72 3.74 -2.79 -0.35
C CYS A 72 4.56 -2.73 -1.65
N HIS A 73 5.15 -3.85 -2.09
CA HIS A 73 6.08 -3.84 -3.22
C HIS A 73 5.40 -4.06 -4.57
N SER A 74 4.28 -4.77 -4.62
CA SER A 74 3.62 -5.02 -5.90
C SER A 74 2.14 -5.35 -5.81
N GLY A 75 1.63 -5.58 -4.58
CA GLY A 75 0.28 -6.08 -4.36
C GLY A 75 -0.77 -5.01 -4.11
N GLY A 76 -0.41 -3.74 -4.05
CA GLY A 76 -1.37 -2.65 -3.83
C GLY A 76 -2.32 -2.45 -5.01
N LYS A 77 -3.51 -1.92 -4.75
CA LYS A 77 -4.60 -1.74 -5.74
C LYS A 77 -4.15 -1.00 -7.01
N PHE A 78 -3.23 -0.06 -6.88
CA PHE A 78 -2.72 0.77 -7.98
C PHE A 78 -1.22 0.53 -8.22
N GLY A 79 -0.71 -0.62 -7.79
CA GLY A 79 0.71 -0.93 -7.82
C GLY A 79 1.26 -1.08 -9.23
N THR A 80 2.51 -0.65 -9.41
CA THR A 80 3.28 -0.79 -10.63
C THR A 80 4.06 -2.11 -10.69
N ASN A 81 3.89 -2.96 -9.67
CA ASN A 81 4.60 -4.22 -9.48
C ASN A 81 6.13 -4.08 -9.43
N PRO A 82 6.69 -3.14 -8.67
CA PRO A 82 8.13 -3.11 -8.48
C PRO A 82 8.60 -4.37 -7.75
N VAL A 83 9.80 -4.82 -8.10
CA VAL A 83 10.48 -5.93 -7.42
C VAL A 83 11.77 -5.38 -6.83
N PRO A 84 11.71 -4.70 -5.66
CA PRO A 84 12.92 -4.16 -5.05
C PRO A 84 13.87 -5.28 -4.64
N VAL A 85 15.16 -5.01 -4.82
CA VAL A 85 16.23 -5.94 -4.47
C VAL A 85 16.71 -5.66 -3.05
N TRP A 86 16.69 -6.69 -2.21
CA TRP A 86 16.97 -6.60 -0.78
C TRP A 86 18.30 -5.93 -0.42
N THR A 87 19.32 -6.13 -1.25
CA THR A 87 20.68 -5.61 -1.01
C THR A 87 20.95 -4.24 -1.64
N GLU A 88 20.05 -3.72 -2.46
CA GLU A 88 20.20 -2.46 -3.17
C GLU A 88 19.56 -1.29 -2.41
N VAL A 89 19.89 -1.13 -1.13
CA VAL A 89 19.36 -0.07 -0.28
C VAL A 89 19.90 1.29 -0.70
N GLY A 90 19.03 2.30 -0.78
CA GLY A 90 19.42 3.67 -1.16
C GLY A 90 19.51 3.93 -2.67
N THR A 91 18.94 3.04 -3.49
CA THR A 91 18.90 3.17 -4.97
C THR A 91 17.54 3.66 -5.47
N ASP A 92 16.86 4.49 -4.68
CA ASP A 92 15.54 5.06 -4.97
C ASP A 92 14.40 4.04 -5.16
N GLN A 93 14.58 2.80 -4.72
CA GLN A 93 13.57 1.74 -4.81
C GLN A 93 12.29 2.05 -4.01
N ALA A 94 12.35 3.00 -3.08
CA ALA A 94 11.23 3.47 -2.26
C ALA A 94 10.94 4.96 -2.47
N ALA A 95 11.30 5.54 -3.60
CA ALA A 95 10.95 6.91 -3.94
C ALA A 95 9.44 7.04 -4.21
N CYS A 96 8.88 8.24 -4.02
CA CYS A 96 7.48 8.51 -4.40
C CYS A 96 7.27 8.19 -5.89
N GLY A 97 6.20 7.45 -6.20
CA GLY A 97 5.89 7.00 -7.56
C GLY A 97 6.48 5.65 -7.96
N THR A 98 7.32 5.01 -7.13
CA THR A 98 7.87 3.68 -7.46
C THR A 98 6.87 2.55 -7.20
N CYS A 99 6.07 2.67 -6.16
CA CYS A 99 5.08 1.64 -5.80
C CYS A 99 3.77 1.81 -6.58
N HIS A 100 3.37 3.03 -6.85
CA HIS A 100 2.25 3.39 -7.72
C HIS A 100 2.57 4.73 -8.40
N GLU A 101 1.93 4.99 -9.55
CA GLU A 101 2.06 6.27 -10.25
C GLU A 101 1.48 7.44 -9.43
N LEU A 102 1.92 8.66 -9.74
CA LEU A 102 1.44 9.91 -9.13
C LEU A 102 0.95 10.89 -10.22
N PRO A 103 -0.35 11.00 -10.43
CA PRO A 103 -1.45 10.19 -9.88
C PRO A 103 -1.47 8.77 -10.42
N PRO A 104 -2.14 7.82 -9.74
CA PRO A 104 -2.38 6.50 -10.32
C PRO A 104 -3.13 6.60 -11.64
N SER A 105 -2.86 5.68 -12.56
CA SER A 105 -3.48 5.64 -13.87
C SER A 105 -4.99 5.38 -13.79
N THR A 106 -5.76 6.01 -14.66
CA THR A 106 -7.19 5.70 -14.82
C THR A 106 -7.43 4.26 -15.28
N ALA A 107 -6.46 3.64 -15.93
CA ALA A 107 -6.52 2.22 -16.30
C ALA A 107 -6.52 1.29 -15.09
N THR A 108 -6.02 1.74 -13.93
CA THR A 108 -6.05 1.00 -12.67
C THR A 108 -7.29 1.31 -11.82
N GLY A 109 -8.22 2.11 -12.34
CA GLY A 109 -9.47 2.48 -11.68
C GLY A 109 -9.41 3.77 -10.86
N HIS A 110 -8.29 4.52 -10.89
CA HIS A 110 -8.24 5.85 -10.28
C HIS A 110 -9.10 6.82 -11.12
N PRO A 111 -9.95 7.67 -10.48
CA PRO A 111 -10.71 8.68 -11.21
C PRO A 111 -9.81 9.64 -11.99
N ALA A 112 -10.25 10.07 -13.17
CA ALA A 112 -9.54 11.10 -13.92
C ALA A 112 -9.47 12.40 -13.09
N ILE A 113 -8.26 12.95 -12.95
CA ILE A 113 -8.07 14.20 -12.26
C ILE A 113 -8.42 15.34 -13.22
N LEU A 114 -9.41 16.14 -12.83
CA LEU A 114 -9.80 17.34 -13.56
C LEU A 114 -8.80 18.47 -13.31
N ASP A 115 -8.65 19.38 -14.28
CA ASP A 115 -7.80 20.54 -14.15
C ASP A 115 -8.16 21.37 -12.90
N GLY A 116 -7.15 21.68 -12.09
CA GLY A 116 -7.30 22.45 -10.86
C GLY A 116 -7.71 21.65 -9.62
N VAL A 117 -7.93 20.33 -9.74
CA VAL A 117 -8.18 19.47 -8.59
C VAL A 117 -6.87 18.95 -8.00
N SER A 118 -6.64 19.26 -6.73
CA SER A 118 -5.46 18.81 -5.99
C SER A 118 -5.70 17.42 -5.37
N CYS A 119 -4.63 16.62 -5.24
CA CYS A 119 -4.64 15.31 -4.58
C CYS A 119 -5.27 15.34 -3.17
N ILE A 120 -5.02 16.41 -2.42
CA ILE A 120 -5.59 16.59 -1.08
C ILE A 120 -7.10 16.79 -1.07
N THR A 121 -7.73 17.07 -2.21
CA THR A 121 -9.19 17.12 -2.26
C THR A 121 -9.81 15.79 -1.86
N CYS A 122 -9.18 14.69 -2.25
CA CYS A 122 -9.64 13.32 -1.92
C CYS A 122 -8.79 12.67 -0.82
N HIS A 123 -7.49 12.95 -0.73
CA HIS A 123 -6.53 12.24 0.12
C HIS A 123 -6.03 13.06 1.31
N ARG A 124 -6.76 14.09 1.77
CA ARG A 124 -6.36 15.01 2.84
C ARG A 124 -6.10 14.37 4.22
N THR A 125 -6.55 13.13 4.42
CA THR A 125 -6.28 12.38 5.65
C THR A 125 -4.96 11.62 5.58
N VAL A 126 -4.41 11.44 4.39
CA VAL A 126 -3.20 10.64 4.14
C VAL A 126 -2.01 11.52 3.78
N VAL A 127 -2.23 12.55 2.93
CA VAL A 127 -1.17 13.44 2.43
C VAL A 127 -1.55 14.91 2.62
N ASP A 128 -0.54 15.76 2.71
CA ASP A 128 -0.68 17.22 2.68
C ASP A 128 -0.55 17.79 1.25
N ALA A 129 -0.55 19.12 1.15
CA ALA A 129 -0.47 19.82 -0.14
C ALA A 129 0.86 19.61 -0.90
N ASP A 130 1.91 19.24 -0.18
CA ASP A 130 3.25 18.94 -0.72
C ASP A 130 3.42 17.44 -0.99
N LEU A 131 2.34 16.65 -0.88
CA LEU A 131 2.31 15.19 -1.01
C LEU A 131 3.16 14.47 0.05
N ALA A 132 3.46 15.12 1.17
CA ALA A 132 4.06 14.44 2.31
C ALA A 132 3.00 13.61 3.04
N ILE A 133 3.34 12.39 3.41
CA ILE A 133 2.45 11.49 4.14
C ILE A 133 2.32 12.00 5.58
N ILE A 134 1.11 12.42 5.96
CA ILE A 134 0.78 12.94 7.28
C ILE A 134 0.26 11.87 8.23
N ASP A 135 -0.31 10.80 7.70
CA ASP A 135 -0.72 9.63 8.48
C ASP A 135 -0.26 8.32 7.80
N LYS A 136 0.83 7.79 8.30
CA LYS A 136 1.42 6.54 7.79
C LYS A 136 0.53 5.32 8.05
N SER A 137 -0.32 5.37 9.07
CA SER A 137 -1.24 4.28 9.39
C SER A 137 -2.34 4.13 8.35
N LEU A 138 -2.65 5.19 7.61
CA LEU A 138 -3.62 5.21 6.53
C LEU A 138 -2.98 4.95 5.16
N HIS A 139 -1.70 5.29 4.97
CA HIS A 139 -1.05 5.19 3.67
C HIS A 139 -0.95 3.76 3.14
N MET A 140 -0.76 2.76 4.00
CA MET A 140 -0.59 1.36 3.57
C MET A 140 -1.43 0.39 4.42
N ASN A 141 -2.69 0.72 4.67
CA ASN A 141 -3.60 -0.09 5.46
C ASN A 141 -4.48 -1.05 4.63
N GLY A 142 -4.37 -1.01 3.31
CA GLY A 142 -5.18 -1.84 2.38
C GLY A 142 -6.54 -1.27 2.06
N THR A 143 -6.88 -0.09 2.56
CA THR A 143 -8.14 0.61 2.28
C THR A 143 -7.90 1.88 1.48
N THR A 144 -8.93 2.35 0.79
CA THR A 144 -8.90 3.66 0.12
C THR A 144 -9.64 4.66 1.01
N GLU A 145 -8.94 5.68 1.48
CA GLU A 145 -9.51 6.69 2.39
C GLU A 145 -10.39 7.73 1.68
N ALA A 146 -10.40 7.74 0.34
CA ALA A 146 -11.29 8.56 -0.44
C ALA A 146 -12.63 7.85 -0.63
N THR A 147 -13.70 8.48 -0.18
CA THR A 147 -15.09 8.01 -0.35
C THR A 147 -15.88 9.01 -1.19
N CYS A 148 -17.04 8.60 -1.70
CA CYS A 148 -17.93 9.53 -2.43
C CYS A 148 -18.21 10.81 -1.62
N ALA A 149 -18.42 10.67 -0.30
CA ALA A 149 -18.67 11.80 0.61
C ALA A 149 -17.44 12.71 0.85
N THR A 150 -16.26 12.30 0.40
CA THR A 150 -15.05 13.12 0.54
C THR A 150 -15.10 14.36 -0.36
N CYS A 151 -15.71 14.24 -1.54
CA CYS A 151 -15.75 15.30 -2.54
C CYS A 151 -17.08 16.05 -2.57
N HIS A 152 -18.19 15.41 -2.20
CA HIS A 152 -19.52 16.00 -2.21
C HIS A 152 -20.43 15.35 -1.16
N THR A 153 -21.53 16.01 -0.82
CA THR A 153 -22.55 15.42 0.07
C THR A 153 -23.22 14.23 -0.62
N LEU A 154 -23.65 13.23 0.18
CA LEU A 154 -24.37 12.07 -0.33
C LEU A 154 -25.82 12.05 0.20
N PRO A 155 -26.80 12.16 -0.67
CA PRO A 155 -26.70 12.49 -2.11
C PRO A 155 -26.26 13.95 -2.32
N PRO A 156 -25.74 14.31 -3.52
CA PRO A 156 -25.43 15.69 -3.84
C PRO A 156 -26.65 16.60 -3.66
N SER A 157 -26.43 17.83 -3.21
CA SER A 157 -27.50 18.81 -3.06
C SER A 157 -28.00 19.33 -4.41
N GLY A 158 -29.23 19.84 -4.46
CA GLY A 158 -29.86 20.38 -5.66
C GLY A 158 -30.82 19.40 -6.31
N ASP A 159 -30.87 19.37 -7.63
CA ASP A 159 -31.83 18.57 -8.42
C ASP A 159 -31.49 17.07 -8.48
N HIS A 160 -30.52 16.63 -7.68
CA HIS A 160 -30.13 15.21 -7.60
C HIS A 160 -31.19 14.42 -6.81
N PRO A 161 -31.61 13.23 -7.27
CA PRO A 161 -32.49 12.34 -6.51
C PRO A 161 -31.94 12.08 -5.09
N GLN A 162 -32.78 12.20 -4.09
CA GLN A 162 -32.36 12.13 -2.67
C GLN A 162 -32.41 10.70 -2.09
N GLU A 163 -32.38 9.68 -2.95
CA GLU A 163 -32.35 8.27 -2.53
C GLU A 163 -30.92 7.74 -2.50
N PRO A 164 -30.23 7.72 -1.34
CA PRO A 164 -28.81 7.43 -1.25
C PRO A 164 -28.43 5.97 -1.58
N THR A 165 -29.41 5.07 -1.67
CA THR A 165 -29.16 3.63 -1.85
C THR A 165 -29.20 3.16 -3.30
N GLN A 166 -29.40 4.06 -4.26
CA GLN A 166 -29.58 3.70 -5.67
C GLN A 166 -28.60 4.40 -6.61
N CYS A 167 -27.45 4.80 -6.09
CA CYS A 167 -26.45 5.53 -6.87
C CYS A 167 -25.99 4.74 -8.12
N SER A 168 -25.83 3.42 -8.01
CA SER A 168 -25.42 2.55 -9.10
C SER A 168 -26.43 2.46 -10.25
N LEU A 169 -27.71 2.81 -10.06
CA LEU A 169 -28.68 2.82 -11.16
C LEU A 169 -28.35 3.87 -12.22
N CYS A 170 -27.79 5.02 -11.82
CA CYS A 170 -27.41 6.09 -12.72
C CYS A 170 -25.89 6.18 -12.91
N HIS A 171 -25.10 5.69 -11.95
CA HIS A 171 -23.66 5.79 -11.92
C HIS A 171 -22.96 4.43 -12.06
N SER A 172 -23.60 3.45 -12.67
CA SER A 172 -23.10 2.07 -12.82
C SER A 172 -21.73 1.94 -13.51
N ASN A 173 -21.29 2.97 -14.23
CA ASN A 173 -19.98 3.00 -14.88
C ASN A 173 -18.88 3.58 -13.98
N VAL A 174 -19.25 4.06 -12.79
CA VAL A 174 -18.33 4.73 -11.86
C VAL A 174 -18.28 3.99 -10.52
N ILE A 175 -19.40 3.46 -10.08
CA ILE A 175 -19.51 2.76 -8.80
C ILE A 175 -20.26 1.44 -8.98
N ASP A 176 -19.84 0.43 -8.23
CA ASP A 176 -20.54 -0.85 -8.16
C ASP A 176 -21.75 -0.81 -7.20
N ALA A 177 -22.42 -1.97 -7.03
CA ALA A 177 -23.55 -2.11 -6.13
C ALA A 177 -23.18 -1.94 -4.64
N ASN A 178 -21.89 -1.97 -4.29
CA ASN A 178 -21.38 -1.78 -2.93
C ASN A 178 -20.87 -0.35 -2.69
N PHE A 179 -21.10 0.56 -3.67
CA PHE A 179 -20.63 1.95 -3.65
C PHE A 179 -19.10 2.09 -3.71
N GLU A 180 -18.42 1.12 -4.31
CA GLU A 180 -16.99 1.17 -4.60
C GLU A 180 -16.72 1.64 -6.04
N PHE A 181 -15.58 2.34 -6.25
CA PHE A 181 -15.11 2.83 -7.55
C PHE A 181 -14.43 1.72 -8.37
#